data_7fbc571145b860bd9a5be8cc58f4c753
#
_entry.id   7fbc571145b860bd9a5be8cc58f4c753
#
_cell.length_a   1.000
_cell.length_b   1.000
_cell.length_c   1.000
_cell.angle_alpha   90.00
_cell.angle_beta   90.00
_cell.angle_gamma   90.00
#
_symmetry.space_group_name_H-M   'P 1'
#
loop_
_entity.id
_entity.type
_entity.pdbx_description
1 polymer ?
#
loop_
_entity_poly.entity_id
_entity_poly.type
_entity_poly.pdbx_seq_one_letter_code
_entity_poly.pdbx_strand_id
1 'polypeptide(L)'
;GRFLFLFLCGNYSRILSRITRTSSNFEIRRPFTADQLLTALKEAGHTVIFIEHDPSLFDGADRLLIPVAAALRDAGHEALVILYAPVMDRSFASLACQADRLIEIVHTGEPASGGQYRNNRSHLQGRSPVPAQKTLEVF
;
A
#
# COMPACT_ATOMS: atom_id res chain seq x y z
N GLY A 1 20.75 14.18 9.88
CA GLY A 1 19.45 13.78 10.32
C GLY A 1 19.29 12.29 10.41
N ARG A 2 18.38 11.86 11.26
CA ARG A 2 18.17 10.48 11.44
C ARG A 2 17.17 10.01 10.44
N PHE A 3 17.38 8.87 9.87
CA PHE A 3 16.44 8.23 8.96
C PHE A 3 15.58 7.31 9.83
N LEU A 4 14.30 7.60 9.91
CA LEU A 4 13.38 6.79 10.70
C LEU A 4 12.33 6.19 9.79
N PHE A 5 12.15 4.88 9.89
CA PHE A 5 11.21 4.16 9.03
C PHE A 5 10.07 3.62 9.88
N LEU A 6 8.85 3.89 9.49
CA LEU A 6 7.66 3.37 10.13
C LEU A 6 6.94 2.43 9.18
N PHE A 7 6.65 1.21 9.62
CA PHE A 7 5.84 0.28 8.87
C PHE A 7 4.50 0.13 9.59
N LEU A 8 3.43 0.44 8.90
CA LEU A 8 2.08 0.31 9.43
C LEU A 8 1.39 -0.84 8.71
N CYS A 9 0.80 -1.77 9.45
CA CYS A 9 0.02 -2.84 8.88
C CYS A 9 -1.16 -3.12 9.80
N GLY A 10 -2.26 -3.56 9.25
CA GLY A 10 -3.48 -3.79 10.02
C GLY A 10 -3.57 -5.20 10.57
N ASN A 11 -4.78 -5.74 10.56
CA ASN A 11 -5.04 -7.05 11.10
C ASN A 11 -4.44 -8.17 10.27
N TYR A 12 -4.36 -7.97 8.97
CA TYR A 12 -3.82 -8.96 8.06
C TYR A 12 -2.63 -8.39 7.31
N SER A 13 -1.50 -8.99 7.42
CA SER A 13 -0.29 -8.54 6.75
C SER A 13 0.39 -9.68 6.01
N ARG A 14 0.79 -9.41 4.77
CA ARG A 14 1.54 -10.38 3.99
C ARG A 14 3.02 -10.09 4.07
N ILE A 15 3.37 -8.89 4.46
CA ILE A 15 4.75 -8.44 4.46
C ILE A 15 5.43 -8.65 5.81
N LEU A 16 4.66 -8.51 6.88
CA LEU A 16 5.22 -8.51 8.23
C LEU A 16 6.09 -9.72 8.53
N SER A 17 5.68 -10.89 8.10
CA SER A 17 6.43 -12.10 8.39
C SER A 17 7.78 -12.14 7.68
N ARG A 18 7.98 -11.27 6.70
CA ARG A 18 9.22 -11.26 5.95
C ARG A 18 10.17 -10.13 6.39
N ILE A 19 9.73 -9.35 7.37
CA ILE A 19 10.54 -8.24 7.85
C ILE A 19 11.41 -8.69 8.98
N THR A 20 12.70 -8.48 8.84
CA THR A 20 13.66 -8.78 9.91
C THR A 20 14.02 -7.47 10.56
N ARG A 21 13.68 -7.33 11.81
CA ARG A 21 13.96 -6.11 12.54
C ARG A 21 15.37 -6.13 13.04
N THR A 22 16.23 -5.40 12.41
CA THR A 22 17.60 -5.35 12.86
C THR A 22 18.05 -3.93 13.17
N SER A 23 17.19 -2.94 12.95
CA SER A 23 17.61 -1.56 13.12
C SER A 23 16.78 -0.84 14.16
N SER A 24 17.42 -0.02 14.97
CA SER A 24 16.70 0.78 15.96
C SER A 24 15.93 1.90 15.28
N ASN A 25 16.18 2.13 13.98
CA ASN A 25 15.49 3.19 13.25
C ASN A 25 14.26 2.66 12.52
N PHE A 26 13.88 1.42 12.79
CA PHE A 26 12.72 0.80 12.14
C PHE A 26 11.66 0.50 13.19
N GLU A 27 10.49 1.07 13.03
CA GLU A 27 9.37 0.87 13.94
C GLU A 27 8.22 0.19 13.23
N ILE A 28 7.52 -0.72 13.90
CA ILE A 28 6.35 -1.37 13.37
C ILE A 28 5.19 -1.04 14.27
N ARG A 29 4.07 -0.58 13.71
CA ARG A 29 2.84 -0.39 14.45
C ARG A 29 1.73 -1.12 13.73
N ARG A 30 0.83 -1.71 14.49
CA ARG A 30 -0.28 -2.45 13.93
C ARG A 30 -1.60 -1.88 14.41
N PRO A 31 -2.17 -0.91 13.71
CA PRO A 31 -3.49 -0.40 14.06
C PRO A 31 -4.54 -1.47 13.75
N PHE A 32 -5.52 -1.63 14.62
CA PHE A 32 -6.57 -2.60 14.43
C PHE A 32 -7.85 -1.95 13.92
N THR A 33 -7.91 -0.64 13.88
CA THR A 33 -9.08 0.10 13.39
C THR A 33 -8.61 1.29 12.57
N ALA A 34 -9.51 1.84 11.77
CA ALA A 34 -9.21 3.04 10.99
C ALA A 34 -8.90 4.23 11.90
N ASP A 35 -9.54 4.31 13.05
CA ASP A 35 -9.25 5.39 14.01
C ASP A 35 -7.82 5.28 14.52
N GLN A 36 -7.36 4.08 14.80
CA GLN A 36 -6.00 3.87 15.25
C GLN A 36 -5.00 4.17 14.14
N LEU A 37 -5.34 3.86 12.90
CA LEU A 37 -4.49 4.19 11.76
C LEU A 37 -4.39 5.71 11.64
N LEU A 38 -5.50 6.42 11.78
CA LEU A 38 -5.52 7.87 11.70
C LEU A 38 -4.64 8.46 12.79
N THR A 39 -4.73 7.94 14.00
CA THR A 39 -3.91 8.41 15.12
C THR A 39 -2.43 8.15 14.84
N ALA A 40 -2.09 6.98 14.36
CA ALA A 40 -0.70 6.63 14.06
C ALA A 40 -0.13 7.59 13.00
N LEU A 41 -0.92 7.94 11.98
CA LEU A 41 -0.46 8.86 10.95
C LEU A 41 -0.25 10.26 11.49
N LYS A 42 -1.12 10.70 12.39
CA LYS A 42 -1.01 12.04 12.95
C LYS A 42 0.16 12.16 13.92
N GLU A 43 0.53 11.07 14.55
CA GLU A 43 1.64 11.07 15.50
C GLU A 43 2.98 10.76 14.86
N ALA A 44 2.99 10.33 13.62
CA ALA A 44 4.22 9.86 13.00
C ALA A 44 5.19 11.00 12.73
N GLY A 45 6.40 10.85 13.21
CA GLY A 45 7.48 11.80 12.95
C GLY A 45 8.61 11.13 12.20
N HIS A 46 8.27 10.19 11.31
CA HIS A 46 9.25 9.37 10.63
C HIS A 46 9.59 9.94 9.25
N THR A 47 10.75 9.54 8.73
CA THR A 47 11.20 10.01 7.42
C THR A 47 10.50 9.25 6.30
N VAL A 48 10.24 7.97 6.52
CA VAL A 48 9.53 7.14 5.57
C VAL A 48 8.43 6.40 6.30
N ILE A 49 7.22 6.42 5.76
CA ILE A 49 6.07 5.74 6.32
C ILE A 49 5.55 4.80 5.24
N PHE A 50 5.65 3.50 5.48
CA PHE A 50 5.16 2.50 4.54
C PHE A 50 3.94 1.85 5.16
N ILE A 51 2.81 1.88 4.46
CA ILE A 51 1.56 1.36 4.94
C ILE A 51 1.12 0.23 4.06
N GLU A 52 0.94 -0.94 4.65
CA GLU A 52 0.34 -2.05 3.94
C GLU A 52 -1.17 -1.94 4.15
N HIS A 53 -1.91 -1.66 3.10
CA HIS A 53 -3.34 -1.43 3.18
C HIS A 53 -4.07 -2.69 3.62
N ASP A 54 -4.98 -2.53 4.55
CA ASP A 54 -5.85 -3.59 5.03
C ASP A 54 -7.29 -3.08 4.95
N PRO A 55 -8.07 -3.53 3.98
CA PRO A 55 -9.43 -3.01 3.82
C PRO A 55 -10.32 -3.28 5.04
N SER A 56 -9.99 -4.30 5.83
CA SER A 56 -10.82 -4.61 6.99
C SER A 56 -10.84 -3.49 8.02
N LEU A 57 -9.86 -2.60 7.99
CA LEU A 57 -9.83 -1.47 8.91
C LEU A 57 -10.98 -0.51 8.64
N PHE A 58 -11.51 -0.53 7.43
CA PHE A 58 -12.56 0.40 7.02
C PHE A 58 -13.95 -0.26 7.01
N ASP A 59 -14.06 -1.51 7.47
CA ASP A 59 -15.36 -2.17 7.53
C ASP A 59 -16.25 -1.44 8.52
N GLY A 60 -17.35 -0.90 8.04
CA GLY A 60 -18.24 -0.11 8.89
C GLY A 60 -17.68 1.24 9.28
N ALA A 61 -16.58 1.65 8.68
CA ALA A 61 -15.91 2.90 9.01
C ALA A 61 -15.58 3.72 7.76
N ASP A 62 -16.43 3.67 6.75
CA ASP A 62 -16.23 4.44 5.52
C ASP A 62 -16.09 5.93 5.79
N ARG A 63 -16.67 6.40 6.86
CA ARG A 63 -16.60 7.82 7.22
C ARG A 63 -15.15 8.25 7.50
N LEU A 64 -14.26 7.30 7.75
CA LEU A 64 -12.88 7.62 8.05
C LEU A 64 -11.97 7.63 6.82
N LEU A 65 -12.50 7.27 5.66
CA LEU A 65 -11.68 7.28 4.45
C LEU A 65 -11.16 8.69 4.11
N ILE A 66 -12.01 9.70 4.23
CA ILE A 66 -11.60 11.07 3.95
C ILE A 66 -10.57 11.57 4.95
N PRO A 67 -10.80 11.45 6.26
CA PRO A 67 -9.80 11.90 7.24
C PRO A 67 -8.47 11.14 7.11
N VAL A 68 -8.51 9.85 6.81
CA VAL A 68 -7.27 9.07 6.65
C VAL A 68 -6.53 9.54 5.38
N ALA A 69 -7.25 9.79 4.28
CA ALA A 69 -6.64 10.29 3.07
C ALA A 69 -5.98 11.65 3.32
N ALA A 70 -6.64 12.50 4.07
CA ALA A 70 -6.10 13.82 4.44
C ALA A 70 -4.84 13.66 5.31
N ALA A 71 -4.85 12.73 6.25
CA ALA A 71 -3.70 12.50 7.10
C ALA A 71 -2.51 11.94 6.31
N LEU A 72 -2.77 11.10 5.31
CA LEU A 72 -1.72 10.60 4.43
C LEU A 72 -1.10 11.75 3.65
N ARG A 73 -1.93 12.64 3.14
CA ARG A 73 -1.45 13.78 2.39
C ARG A 73 -0.64 14.71 3.29
N ASP A 74 -1.11 14.97 4.49
CA ASP A 74 -0.41 15.84 5.44
C ASP A 74 0.93 15.24 5.83
N ALA A 75 0.99 13.94 6.09
CA ALA A 75 2.24 13.28 6.42
C ALA A 75 3.21 13.36 5.24
N GLY A 76 2.69 13.34 4.02
CA GLY A 76 3.51 13.42 2.82
C GLY A 76 4.23 14.74 2.63
N HIS A 77 3.90 15.77 3.40
CA HIS A 77 4.61 17.04 3.30
C HIS A 77 5.98 16.95 3.99
N GLU A 78 6.13 16.03 4.93
CA GLU A 78 7.39 15.93 5.67
C GLU A 78 8.05 14.56 5.57
N ALA A 79 7.39 13.60 5.01
CA ALA A 79 7.87 12.23 4.90
C ALA A 79 7.56 11.65 3.54
N LEU A 80 8.27 10.61 3.17
CA LEU A 80 7.89 9.82 2.01
C LEU A 80 6.84 8.84 2.49
N VAL A 81 5.63 8.95 2.02
CA VAL A 81 4.54 8.08 2.43
C VAL A 81 4.18 7.15 1.28
N ILE A 82 4.23 5.87 1.52
CA ILE A 82 3.93 4.84 0.52
C ILE A 82 2.76 4.00 1.01
N LEU A 83 1.69 3.97 0.27
CA LEU A 83 0.55 3.12 0.56
C LEU A 83 0.55 1.97 -0.45
N TYR A 84 0.65 0.75 0.06
CA TYR A 84 0.76 -0.45 -0.79
C TYR A 84 -0.45 -1.34 -0.61
N ALA A 85 -0.93 -1.89 -1.69
CA ALA A 85 -1.98 -2.91 -1.66
C ALA A 85 -1.73 -3.93 -2.76
N PRO A 86 -1.98 -5.20 -2.50
CA PRO A 86 -1.84 -6.21 -3.54
C PRO A 86 -2.96 -6.13 -4.58
N VAL A 87 -4.09 -5.53 -4.18
CA VAL A 87 -5.24 -5.41 -5.05
C VAL A 87 -5.85 -4.04 -4.84
N MET A 88 -6.31 -3.41 -5.90
CA MET A 88 -6.99 -2.14 -5.78
C MET A 88 -8.44 -2.39 -5.41
N ASP A 89 -8.78 -2.21 -4.15
CA ASP A 89 -10.16 -2.31 -3.71
C ASP A 89 -10.76 -0.92 -3.58
N ARG A 90 -12.01 -0.85 -3.15
CA ARG A 90 -12.72 0.42 -3.08
C ARG A 90 -12.10 1.39 -2.08
N SER A 91 -11.74 0.92 -0.90
CA SER A 91 -11.16 1.78 0.12
C SER A 91 -9.79 2.29 -0.32
N PHE A 92 -8.98 1.42 -0.94
CA PHE A 92 -7.68 1.83 -1.44
C PHE A 92 -7.85 2.90 -2.52
N ALA A 93 -8.78 2.72 -3.44
CA ALA A 93 -9.03 3.70 -4.50
C ALA A 93 -9.42 5.06 -3.91
N SER A 94 -10.21 5.06 -2.84
CA SER A 94 -10.61 6.30 -2.19
C SER A 94 -9.42 7.00 -1.54
N LEU A 95 -8.51 6.24 -0.94
CA LEU A 95 -7.32 6.83 -0.35
C LEU A 95 -6.36 7.31 -1.43
N ALA A 96 -6.27 6.58 -2.53
CA ALA A 96 -5.35 6.89 -3.60
C ALA A 96 -5.68 8.18 -4.36
N CYS A 97 -6.89 8.67 -4.24
CA CYS A 97 -7.24 9.92 -4.90
C CYS A 97 -6.40 11.08 -4.47
N GLN A 98 -5.81 11.03 -3.30
CA GLN A 98 -5.00 12.13 -2.78
C GLN A 98 -3.50 11.92 -3.04
N ALA A 99 -3.12 10.83 -3.66
CA ALA A 99 -1.71 10.51 -3.89
C ALA A 99 -1.12 11.36 -5.01
N ASP A 100 0.14 11.68 -4.90
CA ASP A 100 0.84 12.41 -5.96
C ASP A 100 1.17 11.47 -7.11
N ARG A 101 1.31 10.21 -6.86
CA ARG A 101 1.74 9.28 -7.91
C ARG A 101 1.20 7.87 -7.66
N LEU A 102 0.70 7.26 -8.68
CA LEU A 102 0.25 5.88 -8.63
C LEU A 102 1.25 5.01 -9.39
N ILE A 103 1.73 3.97 -8.78
CA ILE A 103 2.64 3.04 -9.42
C ILE A 103 2.02 1.66 -9.39
N GLU A 104 1.82 1.06 -10.54
CA GLU A 104 1.26 -0.26 -10.62
C GLU A 104 2.37 -1.22 -10.99
N ILE A 105 2.56 -2.25 -10.20
CA ILE A 105 3.60 -3.23 -10.45
C ILE A 105 2.93 -4.45 -11.06
N VAL A 106 3.24 -4.72 -12.29
CA VAL A 106 2.67 -5.85 -12.99
C VAL A 106 3.73 -6.93 -13.10
N HIS A 107 3.37 -8.11 -12.62
CA HIS A 107 4.32 -9.21 -12.65
C HIS A 107 4.09 -9.95 -13.97
N THR A 108 5.00 -9.83 -14.90
CA THR A 108 4.89 -10.55 -16.14
C THR A 108 5.51 -11.88 -15.87
N GLY A 109 4.74 -12.83 -15.69
CA GLY A 109 5.25 -14.14 -15.42
C GLY A 109 6.21 -14.58 -16.44
N GLU A 110 7.11 -15.42 -16.10
CA GLU A 110 8.09 -15.88 -16.87
C GLU A 110 7.52 -16.89 -17.74
N PRO A 111 7.36 -16.73 -18.91
CA PRO A 111 6.72 -17.64 -19.80
C PRO A 111 7.53 -18.84 -20.00
N ALA A 112 7.39 -19.74 -19.24
CA ALA A 112 8.09 -20.96 -19.35
C ALA A 112 7.97 -21.44 -20.75
N SER A 113 6.89 -21.25 -21.42
CA SER A 113 6.80 -21.74 -22.72
C SER A 113 6.50 -20.59 -23.57
N GLY A 114 7.40 -20.06 -24.16
CA GLY A 114 7.24 -18.95 -24.95
C GLY A 114 6.23 -19.00 -26.04
N GLY A 115 6.10 -20.12 -26.60
CA GLY A 115 5.16 -20.24 -27.66
C GLY A 115 3.78 -19.83 -27.35
N GLN A 116 3.30 -20.35 -26.31
CA GLN A 116 2.02 -20.08 -25.95
C GLN A 116 1.88 -18.71 -25.54
N TYR A 117 2.85 -18.17 -25.07
CA TYR A 117 2.77 -16.88 -24.59
C TYR A 117 2.37 -15.95 -25.69
N ARG A 118 2.81 -16.16 -26.86
CA ARG A 118 2.50 -15.34 -27.89
C ARG A 118 1.09 -15.35 -28.25
N ASN A 119 0.51 -16.41 -28.20
CA ASN A 119 -0.83 -16.54 -28.56
C ASN A 119 -1.66 -15.71 -27.65
N ASN A 120 -1.33 -15.64 -26.45
CA ASN A 120 -2.11 -14.94 -25.56
C ASN A 120 -2.06 -13.51 -25.85
N ARG A 121 -1.01 -13.07 -26.46
CA ARG A 121 -0.91 -11.77 -26.69
C ARG A 121 -2.02 -11.26 -27.50
N SER A 122 -2.40 -11.92 -28.43
CA SER A 122 -3.39 -11.45 -29.28
C SER A 122 -4.64 -11.29 -28.50
N HIS A 123 -4.89 -12.14 -27.58
CA HIS A 123 -6.04 -12.04 -26.91
C HIS A 123 -5.99 -11.00 -25.96
N LEU A 124 -4.93 -10.67 -25.44
CA LEU A 124 -4.81 -9.76 -24.42
C LEU A 124 -5.19 -8.42 -24.77
N GLN A 125 -5.47 -8.19 -25.97
CA GLN A 125 -5.85 -7.05 -26.28
C GLN A 125 -6.84 -6.55 -25.39
N GLY A 126 -7.61 -7.01 -24.90
CA GLY A 126 -8.51 -6.47 -24.13
C GLY A 126 -8.48 -6.86 -22.78
N ARG A 127 -7.93 -7.85 -22.43
CA ARG A 127 -8.02 -8.25 -21.19
C ARG A 127 -6.96 -8.81 -20.70
N SER A 128 -6.32 -8.64 -20.01
CA SER A 128 -5.25 -9.17 -19.54
C SER A 128 -5.38 -9.54 -18.22
N PRO A 129 -5.75 -10.51 -17.91
CA PRO A 129 -5.93 -10.99 -16.65
C PRO A 129 -4.65 -11.15 -16.01
N VAL A 130 -4.00 -10.22 -15.65
CA VAL A 130 -2.76 -10.36 -15.01
C VAL A 130 -2.92 -10.82 -13.65
N PRO A 131 -2.58 -11.94 -13.32
CA PRO A 131 -2.77 -12.52 -12.05
C PRO A 131 -2.10 -11.83 -10.92
N ALA A 132 -0.95 -11.47 -11.03
CA ALA A 132 -0.27 -10.91 -9.90
C ALA A 132 -0.06 -9.45 -10.08
N GLN A 133 -1.03 -8.68 -9.85
CA GLN A 133 -0.88 -7.26 -10.00
C GLN A 133 -0.79 -6.61 -8.65
N LYS A 134 0.12 -5.77 -8.42
CA LYS A 134 0.27 -5.07 -7.17
C LYS A 134 0.29 -3.59 -7.42
N THR A 135 -0.28 -2.85 -6.50
CA THR A 135 -0.38 -1.41 -6.64
C THR A 135 0.33 -0.71 -5.50
N LEU A 136 1.05 0.32 -5.81
CA LEU A 136 1.78 1.09 -4.84
C LEU A 136 1.47 2.55 -5.04
N GLU A 137 1.07 3.23 -3.98
CA GLU A 137 0.76 4.64 -4.04
C GLU A 137 1.75 5.46 -3.26
N VAL A 138 2.21 6.56 -3.82
CA VAL A 138 3.17 7.43 -3.17
C VAL A 138 2.52 8.78 -2.94
N PHE A 139 2.54 9.20 -1.71
CA PHE A 139 1.93 10.46 -1.32
C PHE A 139 2.99 11.53 -1.01
#